data_1d7e15fe23867df681ad668786645109
#
_entry.id   1d7e15fe23867df681ad668786645109
#
_cell.length_a   1.000
_cell.length_b   1.000
_cell.length_c   1.000
_cell.angle_alpha   90.00
_cell.angle_beta   90.00
_cell.angle_gamma   90.00
#
_symmetry.space_group_name_H-M   'P 1'
#
loop_
_entity.id
_entity.type
_entity.pdbx_description
1 polymer ?
#
loop_
_entity_poly.entity_id
_entity_poly.type
_entity_poly.pdbx_seq_one_letter_code
_entity_poly.pdbx_strand_id
1 'polypeptide(L)'
;MQYEAIVIGVSAGGMNALNFIFSVLPSGFSIPIIIVQHVSALSDNDWIKLLNDKSNLTIKEADEKEKIETGNVYIAPANYHLMIENDKTFSLTIDEYVNFARPSIDVLFESAAEAYKNKLIGIVLTGANNDGTKGIKRIKECGGLAIIQDPKTAESSTMPASAIAAIQPDYILSLEKIVQLLVKLTQTNPGSYRDK
;
A
#
# COMPACT_ATOMS: atom_id res chain seq x y z
N MET A 1 2.23 0.14 -19.64
CA MET A 1 2.42 -1.05 -18.80
C MET A 1 1.30 -1.04 -17.78
N GLN A 2 0.57 -2.11 -17.58
CA GLN A 2 -0.57 -2.13 -16.64
C GLN A 2 -0.09 -2.66 -15.30
N TYR A 3 -0.28 -1.89 -14.21
CA TYR A 3 -0.01 -2.36 -12.85
C TYR A 3 -1.12 -3.30 -12.39
N GLU A 4 -0.75 -4.30 -11.58
CA GLU A 4 -1.66 -5.35 -11.10
C GLU A 4 -1.97 -5.23 -9.60
N ALA A 5 -1.13 -4.57 -8.82
CA ALA A 5 -1.34 -4.34 -7.38
C ALA A 5 -0.67 -3.06 -6.90
N ILE A 6 -1.19 -2.53 -5.80
CA ILE A 6 -0.61 -1.42 -5.03
C ILE A 6 -0.39 -1.92 -3.60
N VAL A 7 0.80 -1.71 -3.05
CA VAL A 7 1.06 -1.91 -1.61
C VAL A 7 1.35 -0.57 -0.94
N ILE A 8 0.76 -0.34 0.22
CA ILE A 8 0.91 0.91 0.99
C ILE A 8 1.43 0.59 2.38
N GLY A 9 2.53 1.21 2.77
CA GLY A 9 3.05 1.20 4.12
C GLY A 9 2.79 2.53 4.83
N VAL A 10 2.21 2.47 6.02
CA VAL A 10 1.82 3.66 6.77
C VAL A 10 1.84 3.41 8.27
N SER A 11 2.10 4.45 9.08
CA SER A 11 2.22 4.36 10.54
C SER A 11 1.63 5.60 11.23
N ALA A 12 2.39 6.33 12.02
CA ALA A 12 1.94 7.55 12.71
C ALA A 12 1.38 8.58 11.70
N GLY A 13 0.18 9.11 11.96
CA GLY A 13 -0.57 9.99 11.04
C GLY A 13 -1.29 9.23 9.90
N GLY A 14 -1.18 7.90 9.88
CA GLY A 14 -1.69 7.06 8.80
C GLY A 14 -3.20 7.10 8.66
N MET A 15 -3.93 7.18 9.76
CA MET A 15 -5.40 7.25 9.72
C MET A 15 -5.91 8.46 8.94
N ASN A 16 -5.29 9.62 9.13
CA ASN A 16 -5.63 10.83 8.37
C ASN A 16 -5.29 10.67 6.89
N ALA A 17 -4.10 10.10 6.60
CA ALA A 17 -3.67 9.86 5.22
C ALA A 17 -4.58 8.87 4.48
N LEU A 18 -4.93 7.73 5.10
CA LEU A 18 -5.81 6.73 4.52
C LEU A 18 -7.24 7.26 4.35
N ASN A 19 -7.80 7.96 5.36
CA ASN A 19 -9.11 8.62 5.25
C ASN A 19 -9.15 9.57 4.06
N PHE A 20 -8.11 10.39 3.86
CA PHE A 20 -8.03 11.28 2.72
C PHE A 20 -8.01 10.50 1.40
N ILE A 21 -7.09 9.53 1.25
CA ILE A 21 -6.95 8.75 0.01
C ILE A 21 -8.27 8.08 -0.38
N PHE A 22 -8.91 7.37 0.56
CA PHE A 22 -10.09 6.57 0.25
C PHE A 22 -11.37 7.38 0.12
N SER A 23 -11.44 8.59 0.68
CA SER A 23 -12.58 9.50 0.45
C SER A 23 -12.60 10.10 -0.96
N VAL A 24 -11.46 10.11 -1.69
CA VAL A 24 -11.36 10.74 -3.01
C VAL A 24 -11.09 9.76 -4.16
N LEU A 25 -10.71 8.50 -3.87
CA LEU A 25 -10.58 7.48 -4.91
C LEU A 25 -11.96 7.15 -5.51
N PRO A 26 -12.07 7.06 -6.86
CA PRO A 26 -13.34 6.80 -7.52
C PRO A 26 -13.80 5.33 -7.34
N SER A 27 -15.10 5.08 -7.38
CA SER A 27 -15.70 3.73 -7.30
C SER A 27 -15.25 2.77 -8.42
N GLY A 28 -14.77 3.31 -9.54
CA GLY A 28 -14.24 2.50 -10.65
C GLY A 28 -12.73 2.21 -10.55
N PHE A 29 -12.10 2.46 -9.39
CA PHE A 29 -10.69 2.16 -9.20
C PHE A 29 -10.48 0.64 -9.16
N SER A 30 -9.75 0.09 -10.13
CA SER A 30 -9.71 -1.35 -10.39
C SER A 30 -8.48 -2.08 -9.86
N ILE A 31 -7.40 -1.37 -9.51
CA ILE A 31 -6.18 -2.02 -9.00
C ILE A 31 -6.38 -2.34 -7.50
N PRO A 32 -6.18 -3.59 -7.05
CA PRO A 32 -6.27 -3.93 -5.64
C PRO A 32 -5.20 -3.20 -4.83
N ILE A 33 -5.57 -2.76 -3.62
CA ILE A 33 -4.68 -2.05 -2.71
C ILE A 33 -4.50 -2.89 -1.44
N ILE A 34 -3.26 -3.14 -1.05
CA ILE A 34 -2.92 -3.92 0.14
C ILE A 34 -2.12 -3.03 1.10
N ILE A 35 -2.54 -2.96 2.36
CA ILE A 35 -2.04 -1.97 3.31
C ILE A 35 -1.51 -2.63 4.57
N VAL A 36 -0.33 -2.20 5.01
CA VAL A 36 0.11 -2.33 6.39
C VAL A 36 0.00 -0.96 7.05
N GLN A 37 -0.92 -0.84 8.01
CA GLN A 37 -1.00 0.25 8.97
C GLN A 37 -0.51 -0.28 10.32
N HIS A 38 0.53 0.33 10.87
CA HIS A 38 0.95 0.00 12.23
C HIS A 38 -0.12 0.43 13.24
N VAL A 39 -0.77 -0.53 13.86
CA VAL A 39 -1.75 -0.34 14.93
C VAL A 39 -1.32 -1.10 16.17
N SER A 40 -1.84 -0.71 17.33
CA SER A 40 -1.65 -1.49 18.55
C SER A 40 -2.29 -2.87 18.39
N ALA A 41 -1.66 -3.89 18.96
CA ALA A 41 -2.21 -5.25 19.06
C ALA A 41 -3.59 -5.33 19.74
N LEU A 42 -3.93 -4.30 20.53
CA LEU A 42 -5.20 -4.17 21.24
C LEU A 42 -6.19 -3.25 20.50
N SER A 43 -5.85 -2.74 19.32
CA SER A 43 -6.78 -1.95 18.52
C SER A 43 -7.97 -2.84 18.11
N ASP A 44 -9.16 -2.33 18.32
CA ASP A 44 -10.35 -2.87 17.67
C ASP A 44 -10.31 -2.53 16.16
N ASN A 45 -11.14 -3.23 15.38
CA ASN A 45 -11.21 -3.05 13.94
C ASN A 45 -12.26 -2.01 13.51
N ASP A 46 -12.80 -1.23 14.45
CA ASP A 46 -13.84 -0.24 14.17
C ASP A 46 -13.35 0.85 13.22
N TRP A 47 -12.04 1.15 13.25
CA TRP A 47 -11.45 2.09 12.31
C TRP A 47 -11.52 1.62 10.83
N ILE A 48 -11.46 0.30 10.59
CA ILE A 48 -11.59 -0.27 9.23
C ILE A 48 -13.02 -0.05 8.74
N LYS A 49 -14.02 -0.28 9.58
CA LYS A 49 -15.43 0.01 9.27
C LYS A 49 -15.64 1.48 8.95
N LEU A 50 -15.09 2.37 9.78
CA LEU A 50 -15.18 3.82 9.56
C LEU A 50 -14.50 4.26 8.24
N LEU A 51 -13.40 3.60 7.88
CA LEU A 51 -12.71 3.86 6.63
C LEU A 51 -13.54 3.35 5.44
N ASN A 52 -14.12 2.15 5.55
CA ASN A 52 -14.98 1.56 4.54
C ASN A 52 -16.24 2.41 4.30
N ASP A 53 -16.88 2.92 5.36
CA ASP A 53 -18.10 3.75 5.26
C ASP A 53 -17.88 5.07 4.51
N LYS A 54 -16.65 5.56 4.47
CA LYS A 54 -16.26 6.79 3.76
C LYS A 54 -15.68 6.55 2.38
N SER A 55 -15.46 5.30 2.01
CA SER A 55 -14.83 4.90 0.76
C SER A 55 -15.86 4.50 -0.30
N ASN A 56 -15.51 4.73 -1.56
CA ASN A 56 -16.25 4.13 -2.69
C ASN A 56 -15.76 2.71 -3.04
N LEU A 57 -14.75 2.20 -2.34
CA LEU A 57 -14.16 0.87 -2.52
C LEU A 57 -14.52 -0.01 -1.33
N THR A 58 -14.51 -1.31 -1.50
CA THR A 58 -14.66 -2.26 -0.39
C THR A 58 -13.36 -2.38 0.38
N ILE A 59 -13.39 -2.01 1.67
CA ILE A 59 -12.21 -2.08 2.56
C ILE A 59 -12.47 -3.13 3.64
N LYS A 60 -11.56 -4.11 3.76
CA LYS A 60 -11.66 -5.22 4.72
C LYS A 60 -10.28 -5.68 5.20
N GLU A 61 -10.23 -6.48 6.26
CA GLU A 61 -9.02 -7.23 6.59
C GLU A 61 -8.77 -8.33 5.58
N ALA A 62 -7.49 -8.65 5.37
CA ALA A 62 -7.07 -9.78 4.55
C ALA A 62 -7.22 -11.09 5.33
N ASP A 63 -7.72 -12.13 4.68
CA ASP A 63 -7.86 -13.47 5.24
C ASP A 63 -6.77 -14.42 4.70
N GLU A 64 -6.41 -15.44 5.52
CA GLU A 64 -5.47 -16.50 5.12
C GLU A 64 -5.96 -17.22 3.86
N LYS A 65 -5.08 -17.36 2.85
CA LYS A 65 -5.36 -17.98 1.54
C LYS A 65 -6.44 -17.28 0.71
N GLU A 66 -6.86 -16.08 1.09
CA GLU A 66 -7.77 -15.29 0.28
C GLU A 66 -7.09 -14.84 -1.02
N LYS A 67 -7.83 -14.92 -2.12
CA LYS A 67 -7.35 -14.44 -3.42
C LYS A 67 -7.51 -12.93 -3.54
N ILE A 68 -6.48 -12.28 -4.05
CA ILE A 68 -6.48 -10.82 -4.26
C ILE A 68 -7.34 -10.47 -5.47
N GLU A 69 -8.43 -9.74 -5.24
CA GLU A 69 -9.38 -9.35 -6.27
C GLU A 69 -9.34 -7.84 -6.55
N THR A 70 -9.62 -7.47 -7.78
CA THR A 70 -9.68 -6.06 -8.23
C THR A 70 -10.80 -5.29 -7.53
N GLY A 71 -10.58 -3.99 -7.30
CA GLY A 71 -11.57 -3.12 -6.66
C GLY A 71 -11.67 -3.23 -5.14
N ASN A 72 -10.89 -4.10 -4.52
CA ASN A 72 -10.83 -4.26 -3.07
C ASN A 72 -9.58 -3.61 -2.46
N VAL A 73 -9.73 -3.21 -1.22
CA VAL A 73 -8.65 -2.73 -0.34
C VAL A 73 -8.53 -3.70 0.83
N TYR A 74 -7.34 -4.23 1.02
CA TYR A 74 -7.04 -5.21 2.06
C TYR A 74 -6.13 -4.60 3.11
N ILE A 75 -6.50 -4.75 4.37
CA ILE A 75 -5.72 -4.29 5.53
C ILE A 75 -5.07 -5.51 6.19
N ALA A 76 -3.79 -5.42 6.51
CA ALA A 76 -3.11 -6.46 7.27
C ALA A 76 -3.72 -6.59 8.67
N PRO A 77 -4.12 -7.82 9.11
CA PRO A 77 -4.66 -8.04 10.44
C PRO A 77 -3.62 -7.71 11.53
N ALA A 78 -4.10 -7.20 12.66
CA ALA A 78 -3.24 -6.94 13.82
C ALA A 78 -2.57 -8.25 14.29
N ASN A 79 -1.31 -8.17 14.74
CA ASN A 79 -0.50 -9.30 15.21
C ASN A 79 -0.12 -10.38 14.17
N TYR A 80 -0.40 -10.18 12.90
CA TYR A 80 0.07 -11.05 11.83
C TYR A 80 0.91 -10.26 10.83
N HIS A 81 2.00 -10.86 10.34
CA HIS A 81 2.59 -10.40 9.10
C HIS A 81 1.71 -10.84 7.93
N LEU A 82 1.41 -9.91 7.02
CA LEU A 82 0.70 -10.16 5.78
C LEU A 82 1.71 -10.33 4.66
N MET A 83 1.64 -11.44 3.95
CA MET A 83 2.48 -11.75 2.80
C MET A 83 1.62 -12.04 1.57
N ILE A 84 2.20 -11.88 0.40
CA ILE A 84 1.57 -12.20 -0.88
C ILE A 84 2.35 -13.36 -1.52
N GLU A 85 1.64 -14.46 -1.77
CA GLU A 85 2.17 -15.65 -2.41
C GLU A 85 2.27 -15.46 -3.94
N ASN A 86 3.05 -16.32 -4.60
CA ASN A 86 3.23 -16.25 -6.06
C ASN A 86 1.93 -16.47 -6.86
N ASP A 87 0.96 -17.19 -6.27
CA ASP A 87 -0.37 -17.42 -6.86
C ASP A 87 -1.37 -16.29 -6.62
N LYS A 88 -0.91 -15.17 -6.01
CA LYS A 88 -1.70 -13.98 -5.66
C LYS A 88 -2.77 -14.24 -4.60
N THR A 89 -2.48 -15.12 -3.66
CA THR A 89 -3.23 -15.28 -2.41
C THR A 89 -2.47 -14.67 -1.25
N PHE A 90 -3.17 -14.39 -0.15
CA PHE A 90 -2.54 -13.94 1.09
C PHE A 90 -2.01 -15.10 1.93
N SER A 91 -0.95 -14.83 2.67
CA SER A 91 -0.44 -15.68 3.74
C SER A 91 -0.25 -14.85 5.00
N LEU A 92 -0.69 -15.38 6.13
CA LEU A 92 -0.59 -14.75 7.44
C LEU A 92 0.38 -15.53 8.31
N THR A 93 1.37 -14.85 8.91
CA THR A 93 2.34 -15.50 9.80
C THR A 93 2.50 -14.76 11.12
N ILE A 94 2.79 -15.50 12.19
CA ILE A 94 3.09 -15.01 13.53
C ILE A 94 4.59 -15.01 13.81
N ASP A 95 5.44 -15.02 12.78
CA ASP A 95 6.88 -14.94 12.92
C ASP A 95 7.32 -13.74 13.77
N GLU A 96 8.58 -13.70 14.15
CA GLU A 96 9.12 -12.65 15.01
C GLU A 96 8.86 -11.24 14.44
N TYR A 97 8.80 -10.26 15.34
CA TYR A 97 8.64 -8.86 14.96
C TYR A 97 9.78 -8.41 14.03
N VAL A 98 9.44 -7.76 12.94
CA VAL A 98 10.38 -7.11 12.03
C VAL A 98 10.30 -5.60 12.26
N ASN A 99 11.44 -4.93 12.49
CA ASN A 99 11.50 -3.51 12.84
C ASN A 99 10.59 -3.13 14.02
N PHE A 100 10.45 -4.02 15.00
CA PHE A 100 9.56 -3.89 16.16
C PHE A 100 8.07 -3.83 15.81
N ALA A 101 7.68 -4.23 14.59
CA ALA A 101 6.30 -4.21 14.12
C ALA A 101 5.83 -5.61 13.68
N ARG A 102 4.55 -5.91 13.93
CA ARG A 102 3.78 -7.02 13.36
C ARG A 102 2.30 -6.60 13.30
N PRO A 103 1.78 -6.33 12.09
CA PRO A 103 2.39 -6.48 10.76
C PRO A 103 3.58 -5.56 10.50
N SER A 104 4.53 -6.00 9.65
CA SER A 104 5.63 -5.19 9.13
C SER A 104 5.40 -4.82 7.67
N ILE A 105 5.72 -3.57 7.33
CA ILE A 105 5.64 -3.04 5.96
C ILE A 105 6.69 -3.72 5.07
N ASP A 106 7.93 -3.93 5.59
CA ASP A 106 8.99 -4.60 4.84
C ASP A 106 8.57 -6.01 4.41
N VAL A 107 7.94 -6.79 5.30
CA VAL A 107 7.47 -8.17 4.99
C VAL A 107 6.45 -8.17 3.85
N LEU A 108 5.45 -7.29 3.91
CA LEU A 108 4.47 -7.16 2.82
C LEU A 108 5.15 -6.73 1.51
N PHE A 109 6.00 -5.72 1.55
CA PHE A 109 6.60 -5.15 0.35
C PHE A 109 7.55 -6.14 -0.34
N GLU A 110 8.36 -6.87 0.45
CA GLU A 110 9.29 -7.87 -0.08
C GLU A 110 8.54 -9.02 -0.77
N SER A 111 7.51 -9.60 -0.13
CA SER A 111 6.70 -10.66 -0.73
C SER A 111 5.92 -10.17 -1.97
N ALA A 112 5.34 -8.97 -1.91
CA ALA A 112 4.66 -8.35 -3.04
C ALA A 112 5.60 -8.10 -4.24
N ALA A 113 6.84 -7.65 -3.98
CA ALA A 113 7.84 -7.42 -5.01
C ALA A 113 8.17 -8.70 -5.78
N GLU A 114 8.29 -9.83 -5.09
CA GLU A 114 8.50 -11.13 -5.74
C GLU A 114 7.29 -11.58 -6.56
N ALA A 115 6.09 -11.37 -6.01
CA ALA A 115 4.86 -11.83 -6.64
C ALA A 115 4.47 -11.03 -7.88
N TYR A 116 4.66 -9.70 -7.88
CA TYR A 116 4.19 -8.81 -8.96
C TYR A 116 5.29 -8.19 -9.80
N LYS A 117 6.53 -8.13 -9.30
CA LYS A 117 7.69 -7.59 -10.00
C LYS A 117 7.44 -6.17 -10.54
N ASN A 118 7.65 -5.95 -11.84
CA ASN A 118 7.48 -4.65 -12.50
C ASN A 118 6.02 -4.20 -12.66
N LYS A 119 5.06 -5.00 -12.19
CA LYS A 119 3.64 -4.67 -12.18
C LYS A 119 3.14 -4.18 -10.81
N LEU A 120 4.05 -3.96 -9.85
CA LEU A 120 3.75 -3.49 -8.51
C LEU A 120 3.97 -1.98 -8.39
N ILE A 121 3.07 -1.32 -7.65
CA ILE A 121 3.27 0.03 -7.12
C ILE A 121 3.49 -0.10 -5.62
N GLY A 122 4.63 0.38 -5.10
CA GLY A 122 4.87 0.53 -3.67
C GLY A 122 4.75 1.98 -3.24
N ILE A 123 4.04 2.22 -2.15
CA ILE A 123 3.81 3.56 -1.61
C ILE A 123 4.21 3.60 -0.14
N VAL A 124 5.10 4.52 0.23
CA VAL A 124 5.44 4.80 1.63
C VAL A 124 4.84 6.14 2.02
N LEU A 125 3.98 6.13 3.04
CA LEU A 125 3.33 7.32 3.57
C LEU A 125 3.94 7.71 4.93
N THR A 126 3.27 8.63 5.62
CA THR A 126 3.61 9.13 6.96
C THR A 126 3.89 8.00 7.96
N GLY A 127 4.90 8.18 8.81
CA GLY A 127 5.28 7.21 9.84
C GLY A 127 6.52 7.65 10.64
N ALA A 128 6.65 7.17 11.88
CA ALA A 128 7.68 7.58 12.85
C ALA A 128 8.87 6.61 12.98
N ASN A 129 8.96 5.59 12.12
CA ASN A 129 10.05 4.61 12.09
C ASN A 129 10.65 4.47 10.68
N ASN A 130 11.43 3.44 10.44
CA ASN A 130 12.06 3.15 9.13
C ASN A 130 11.54 1.85 8.48
N ASP A 131 10.46 1.26 8.99
CA ASP A 131 9.84 0.10 8.36
C ASP A 131 9.31 0.46 6.97
N GLY A 132 9.39 -0.48 6.02
CA GLY A 132 9.12 -0.26 4.62
C GLY A 132 10.33 0.22 3.79
N THR A 133 11.45 0.57 4.44
CA THR A 133 12.66 1.04 3.74
C THR A 133 13.33 -0.07 2.92
N LYS A 134 13.44 -1.29 3.47
CA LYS A 134 13.99 -2.45 2.75
C LYS A 134 13.02 -2.92 1.68
N GLY A 135 11.75 -2.98 2.02
CA GLY A 135 10.72 -3.44 1.10
C GLY A 135 10.55 -2.53 -0.11
N ILE A 136 10.56 -1.20 0.04
CA ILE A 136 10.47 -0.28 -1.10
C ILE A 136 11.73 -0.37 -2.00
N LYS A 137 12.90 -0.64 -1.40
CA LYS A 137 14.12 -0.93 -2.15
C LYS A 137 13.95 -2.22 -2.97
N ARG A 138 13.41 -3.28 -2.37
CA ARG A 138 13.14 -4.54 -3.08
C ARG A 138 12.16 -4.34 -4.24
N ILE A 139 11.11 -3.54 -4.05
CA ILE A 139 10.17 -3.19 -5.12
C ILE A 139 10.91 -2.52 -6.29
N LYS A 140 11.80 -1.58 -6.03
CA LYS A 140 12.61 -0.94 -7.09
C LYS A 140 13.55 -1.92 -7.80
N GLU A 141 14.21 -2.80 -7.07
CA GLU A 141 15.10 -3.83 -7.63
C GLU A 141 14.34 -4.80 -8.55
N CYS A 142 13.08 -5.10 -8.24
CA CYS A 142 12.19 -5.92 -9.07
C CYS A 142 11.53 -5.15 -10.23
N GLY A 143 11.86 -3.86 -10.41
CA GLY A 143 11.35 -3.02 -11.51
C GLY A 143 9.98 -2.38 -11.24
N GLY A 144 9.46 -2.47 -10.02
CA GLY A 144 8.22 -1.84 -9.60
C GLY A 144 8.35 -0.31 -9.46
N LEU A 145 7.20 0.36 -9.37
CA LEU A 145 7.10 1.81 -9.20
C LEU A 145 7.14 2.16 -7.72
N ALA A 146 8.02 3.08 -7.30
CA ALA A 146 8.12 3.56 -5.94
C ALA A 146 7.64 5.00 -5.82
N ILE A 147 6.62 5.21 -4.98
CA ILE A 147 6.03 6.51 -4.68
C ILE A 147 6.22 6.78 -3.19
N ILE A 148 6.78 7.92 -2.83
CA ILE A 148 6.99 8.30 -1.45
C ILE A 148 6.21 9.60 -1.18
N GLN A 149 5.51 9.65 -0.05
CA GLN A 149 4.90 10.90 0.40
C GLN A 149 5.99 11.94 0.64
N ASP A 150 5.78 13.17 0.15
CA ASP A 150 6.70 14.28 0.44
C ASP A 150 6.79 14.48 1.96
N PRO A 151 7.98 14.31 2.57
CA PRO A 151 8.18 14.47 4.02
C PRO A 151 7.66 15.80 4.58
N LYS A 152 7.61 16.86 3.76
CA LYS A 152 7.09 18.17 4.15
C LYS A 152 5.58 18.18 4.33
N THR A 153 4.88 17.22 3.76
CA THR A 153 3.41 17.07 3.83
C THR A 153 2.97 15.94 4.76
N ALA A 154 3.93 15.16 5.26
CA ALA A 154 3.65 14.05 6.16
C ALA A 154 3.48 14.55 7.60
N GLU A 155 2.51 14.00 8.33
CA GLU A 155 2.32 14.26 9.77
C GLU A 155 3.55 13.80 10.57
N SER A 156 4.15 12.67 10.16
CA SER A 156 5.43 12.17 10.65
C SER A 156 6.35 11.86 9.47
N SER A 157 7.45 12.60 9.35
CA SER A 157 8.31 12.58 8.16
C SER A 157 9.38 11.49 8.17
N THR A 158 9.59 10.77 9.29
CA THR A 158 10.71 9.84 9.47
C THR A 158 10.68 8.70 8.44
N MET A 159 9.54 8.06 8.26
CA MET A 159 9.40 6.91 7.36
C MET A 159 9.57 7.30 5.89
N PRO A 160 8.90 8.37 5.37
CA PRO A 160 9.17 8.88 4.03
C PRO A 160 10.63 9.30 3.83
N ALA A 161 11.24 9.99 4.79
CA ALA A 161 12.63 10.42 4.69
C ALA A 161 13.60 9.24 4.64
N SER A 162 13.38 8.20 5.45
CA SER A 162 14.18 6.97 5.45
C SER A 162 14.11 6.23 4.10
N ALA A 163 12.91 6.15 3.52
CA ALA A 163 12.71 5.54 2.22
C ALA A 163 13.45 6.33 1.10
N ILE A 164 13.36 7.67 1.12
CA ILE A 164 14.08 8.54 0.15
C ILE A 164 15.60 8.39 0.28
N ALA A 165 16.10 8.26 1.51
CA ALA A 165 17.53 8.08 1.74
C ALA A 165 18.08 6.72 1.23
N ALA A 166 17.23 5.70 1.15
CA ALA A 166 17.61 4.34 0.76
C ALA A 166 17.53 4.07 -0.75
N ILE A 167 16.68 4.81 -1.47
CA ILE A 167 16.46 4.62 -2.91
C ILE A 167 16.33 5.97 -3.64
N GLN A 168 16.40 5.94 -4.97
CA GLN A 168 15.88 7.02 -5.81
C GLN A 168 14.42 6.70 -6.18
N PRO A 169 13.41 7.32 -5.52
CA PRO A 169 12.01 7.06 -5.83
C PRO A 169 11.65 7.55 -7.24
N ASP A 170 10.62 6.97 -7.84
CA ASP A 170 10.07 7.49 -9.10
C ASP A 170 9.28 8.79 -8.86
N TYR A 171 8.62 8.88 -7.69
CA TYR A 171 7.87 10.07 -7.32
C TYR A 171 7.99 10.39 -5.83
N ILE A 172 8.10 11.70 -5.51
CA ILE A 172 7.95 12.27 -4.18
C ILE A 172 6.80 13.26 -4.27
N LEU A 173 5.65 12.97 -3.63
CA LEU A 173 4.39 13.67 -3.86
C LEU A 173 3.61 13.91 -2.57
N SER A 174 2.77 14.98 -2.54
CA SER A 174 1.73 15.11 -1.51
C SER A 174 0.62 14.06 -1.71
N LEU A 175 -0.23 13.84 -0.69
CA LEU A 175 -1.33 12.87 -0.76
C LEU A 175 -2.26 13.14 -1.95
N GLU A 176 -2.60 14.41 -2.21
CA GLU A 176 -3.45 14.81 -3.34
C GLU A 176 -2.85 14.39 -4.68
N LYS A 177 -1.53 14.63 -4.85
CA LYS A 177 -0.82 14.27 -6.08
C LYS A 177 -0.64 12.76 -6.22
N ILE A 178 -0.48 12.02 -5.10
CA ILE A 178 -0.47 10.55 -5.11
C ILE A 178 -1.79 10.04 -5.67
N VAL A 179 -2.93 10.50 -5.14
CA VAL A 179 -4.25 10.08 -5.64
C VAL A 179 -4.44 10.42 -7.12
N GLN A 180 -4.08 11.64 -7.54
CA GLN A 180 -4.16 12.03 -8.95
C GLN A 180 -3.32 11.11 -9.86
N LEU A 181 -2.11 10.75 -9.42
CA LEU A 181 -1.25 9.83 -10.16
C LEU A 181 -1.88 8.43 -10.24
N LEU A 182 -2.39 7.89 -9.12
CA LEU A 182 -3.03 6.57 -9.08
C LEU A 182 -4.24 6.50 -10.03
N VAL A 183 -5.11 7.51 -10.01
CA VAL A 183 -6.26 7.59 -10.93
C VAL A 183 -5.78 7.64 -12.39
N LYS A 184 -4.75 8.42 -12.70
CA LYS A 184 -4.18 8.46 -14.05
C LYS A 184 -3.64 7.11 -14.50
N LEU A 185 -2.95 6.37 -13.63
CA LEU A 185 -2.37 5.07 -13.94
C LEU A 185 -3.44 3.98 -14.18
N THR A 186 -4.63 4.11 -13.58
CA THR A 186 -5.75 3.18 -13.84
C THR A 186 -6.47 3.48 -15.16
N GLN A 187 -6.48 4.74 -15.61
CA GLN A 187 -7.19 5.16 -16.83
C GLN A 187 -6.39 4.89 -18.12
N THR A 188 -5.11 4.58 -18.04
CA THR A 188 -4.26 4.25 -19.20
C THR A 188 -4.46 2.82 -19.70
N ASN A 189 -5.71 2.41 -19.97
CA ASN A 189 -6.01 1.25 -20.78
C ASN A 189 -6.18 1.72 -22.24
N PRO A 190 -5.20 1.52 -23.16
CA PRO A 190 -5.40 1.81 -24.58
C PRO A 190 -6.16 0.65 -25.22
N GLY A 191 -7.47 0.63 -25.04
CA GLY A 191 -8.32 -0.44 -25.56
C GLY A 191 -9.73 0.00 -25.90
N SER A 192 -9.95 1.18 -26.53
CA SER A 192 -11.19 1.47 -27.28
C SER A 192 -11.11 2.73 -28.14
N TYR A 193 -10.16 2.77 -29.06
CA TYR A 193 -10.41 3.48 -30.33
C TYR A 193 -10.40 2.41 -31.43
N ARG A 194 -11.54 1.72 -31.61
CA ARG A 194 -11.87 1.15 -32.92
C ARG A 194 -12.56 2.26 -33.67
N ASP A 195 -11.84 2.73 -34.70
CA ASP A 195 -12.35 3.61 -35.73
C ASP A 195 -13.69 3.13 -36.24
N LYS A 196 -14.60 4.10 -36.36
CA LYS A 196 -15.66 4.08 -37.38
C LYS A 196 -15.48 5.29 -38.27
#